data_f6e2aa2d2553e7ce4d896f1b6358abd5
#
_entry.id   f6e2aa2d2553e7ce4d896f1b6358abd5
#
_cell.length_a   1.000
_cell.length_b   1.000
_cell.length_c   1.000
_cell.angle_alpha   90.00
_cell.angle_beta   90.00
_cell.angle_gamma   90.00
#
_symmetry.space_group_name_H-M   'P 1'
#
loop_
_entity.id
_entity.type
_entity.pdbx_description
1 polymer ?
#
loop_
_entity_poly.entity_id
_entity_poly.type
_entity_poly.pdbx_seq_one_letter_code
_entity_poly.pdbx_strand_id
1 'polypeptide(L)'
;MEHYFHPEIECASRDQIRAWQDERLVKTVRRVYDNVAYYRRLMDEKGVQPGDIKSVDDLHLLPFLTKDDLRDAYPYGLLAAPLRDCVRIQSTSGTTGRRVVAFYTQHDIDLWEDCCARA
;
A
#
# COMPACT_ATOMS: atom_id res chain seq x y z
N MET A 1 -15.78 18.15 -25.44
CA MET A 1 -14.32 17.97 -25.38
C MET A 1 -14.04 17.31 -24.05
N GLU A 2 -13.62 16.06 -24.06
CA GLU A 2 -13.27 15.37 -22.83
C GLU A 2 -11.98 15.99 -22.28
N HIS A 3 -12.04 16.53 -21.07
CA HIS A 3 -10.91 17.14 -20.39
C HIS A 3 -10.32 16.12 -19.40
N TYR A 4 -9.18 15.56 -19.75
CA TYR A 4 -8.41 14.71 -18.84
C TYR A 4 -7.39 15.55 -18.07
N PHE A 5 -7.22 15.28 -16.80
CA PHE A 5 -6.21 15.93 -15.96
C PHE A 5 -4.80 15.40 -16.28
N HIS A 6 -4.67 14.07 -16.39
CA HIS A 6 -3.46 13.37 -16.81
C HIS A 6 -3.77 12.39 -17.95
N PRO A 7 -3.85 12.85 -19.22
CA PRO A 7 -4.25 12.02 -20.35
C PRO A 7 -3.41 10.73 -20.51
N GLU A 8 -2.11 10.81 -20.25
CA GLU A 8 -1.19 9.67 -20.35
C GLU A 8 -1.51 8.54 -19.36
N ILE A 9 -2.15 8.85 -18.24
CA ILE A 9 -2.58 7.87 -17.24
C ILE A 9 -4.04 7.46 -17.48
N GLU A 10 -4.91 8.45 -17.66
CA GLU A 10 -6.35 8.24 -17.76
C GLU A 10 -6.78 7.55 -19.06
N CYS A 11 -6.00 7.76 -20.14
CA CYS A 11 -6.21 7.12 -21.44
C CYS A 11 -5.23 5.96 -21.72
N ALA A 12 -4.47 5.50 -20.70
CA ALA A 12 -3.52 4.42 -20.88
C ALA A 12 -4.20 3.10 -21.30
N SER A 13 -3.53 2.32 -22.13
CA SER A 13 -3.99 1.00 -22.52
C SER A 13 -4.03 0.06 -21.29
N ARG A 14 -4.85 -1.00 -21.39
CA ARG A 14 -4.92 -2.01 -20.35
C ARG A 14 -3.57 -2.66 -20.07
N ASP A 15 -2.78 -2.89 -21.10
CA ASP A 15 -1.44 -3.48 -20.99
C ASP A 15 -0.48 -2.54 -20.25
N GLN A 16 -0.56 -1.23 -20.54
CA GLN A 16 0.24 -0.23 -19.84
C GLN A 16 -0.13 -0.13 -18.36
N ILE A 17 -1.42 -0.12 -18.04
CA ILE A 17 -1.90 -0.13 -16.65
C ILE A 17 -1.40 -1.39 -15.92
N ARG A 18 -1.47 -2.54 -16.60
CA ARG A 18 -1.00 -3.81 -16.03
C ARG A 18 0.49 -3.77 -15.73
N ALA A 19 1.31 -3.28 -16.64
CA ALA A 19 2.75 -3.14 -16.42
C ALA A 19 3.07 -2.26 -15.20
N TRP A 20 2.38 -1.14 -15.03
CA TRP A 20 2.52 -0.29 -13.85
C TRP A 20 2.07 -0.97 -12.55
N GLN A 21 0.99 -1.75 -12.60
CA GLN A 21 0.51 -2.50 -11.44
C GLN A 21 1.52 -3.55 -11.00
N ASP A 22 2.08 -4.31 -11.95
CA ASP A 22 3.09 -5.33 -11.68
C ASP A 22 4.35 -4.72 -11.04
N GLU A 23 4.88 -3.65 -11.63
CA GLU A 23 6.04 -2.95 -11.09
C GLU A 23 5.81 -2.43 -9.67
N ARG A 24 4.66 -1.78 -9.44
CA ARG A 24 4.33 -1.21 -8.12
C ARG A 24 4.09 -2.29 -7.08
N LEU A 25 3.44 -3.39 -7.45
CA LEU A 25 3.22 -4.52 -6.56
C LEU A 25 4.54 -5.12 -6.08
N VAL A 26 5.45 -5.43 -7.00
CA VAL A 26 6.77 -6.00 -6.65
C VAL A 26 7.54 -5.09 -5.70
N LYS A 27 7.56 -3.78 -5.96
CA LYS A 27 8.20 -2.79 -5.09
C LYS A 27 7.55 -2.72 -3.71
N THR A 28 6.21 -2.74 -3.66
CA THR A 28 5.46 -2.67 -2.40
C THR A 28 5.69 -3.91 -1.56
N VAL A 29 5.61 -5.10 -2.15
CA VAL A 29 5.83 -6.37 -1.44
C VAL A 29 7.22 -6.41 -0.82
N ARG A 30 8.26 -6.04 -1.57
CA ARG A 30 9.62 -5.97 -1.04
C ARG A 30 9.75 -4.98 0.11
N ARG A 31 9.18 -3.78 -0.06
CA ARG A 31 9.21 -2.74 0.99
C ARG A 31 8.54 -3.23 2.28
N VAL A 32 7.36 -3.82 2.21
CA VAL A 32 6.66 -4.28 3.42
C VAL A 32 7.35 -5.48 4.05
N TYR A 33 7.89 -6.38 3.25
CA TYR A 33 8.67 -7.51 3.77
C TYR A 33 9.94 -7.05 4.52
N ASP A 34 10.67 -6.09 3.95
CA ASP A 34 11.93 -5.60 4.53
C ASP A 34 11.69 -4.74 5.77
N ASN A 35 10.61 -3.96 5.84
CA ASN A 35 10.42 -2.92 6.85
C ASN A 35 9.29 -3.19 7.85
N VAL A 36 8.38 -4.13 7.58
CA VAL A 36 7.22 -4.42 8.43
C VAL A 36 7.32 -5.85 8.99
N ALA A 37 7.86 -5.98 10.19
CA ALA A 37 8.05 -7.29 10.83
C ALA A 37 6.76 -8.10 10.95
N TYR A 38 5.63 -7.43 11.19
CA TYR A 38 4.31 -8.05 11.24
C TYR A 38 3.97 -8.75 9.92
N TYR A 39 4.09 -8.04 8.79
CA TYR A 39 3.75 -8.58 7.47
C TYR A 39 4.76 -9.64 7.00
N ARG A 40 6.06 -9.43 7.32
CA ARG A 40 7.09 -10.44 7.05
C ARG A 40 6.74 -11.77 7.72
N ARG A 41 6.38 -11.75 9.00
CA ARG A 41 5.96 -12.96 9.73
C ARG A 41 4.80 -13.66 9.04
N LEU A 42 3.76 -12.94 8.61
CA LEU A 42 2.62 -13.53 7.91
C LEU A 42 3.03 -14.15 6.56
N MET A 43 3.94 -13.53 5.83
CA MET A 43 4.47 -14.10 4.58
C MET A 43 5.30 -15.35 4.85
N ASP A 44 6.18 -15.33 5.84
CA ASP A 44 7.02 -16.47 6.22
C ASP A 44 6.18 -17.66 6.71
N GLU A 45 5.15 -17.41 7.52
CA GLU A 45 4.18 -18.43 7.97
C GLU A 45 3.44 -19.07 6.78
N LYS A 46 3.20 -18.32 5.73
CA LYS A 46 2.58 -18.78 4.49
C LYS A 46 3.58 -19.41 3.50
N GLY A 47 4.88 -19.32 3.80
CA GLY A 47 5.95 -19.82 2.95
C GLY A 47 6.16 -19.00 1.68
N VAL A 48 5.80 -17.70 1.69
CA VAL A 48 5.89 -16.80 0.54
C VAL A 48 7.04 -15.81 0.75
N GLN A 49 7.89 -15.69 -0.25
CA GLN A 49 8.99 -14.73 -0.28
C GLN A 49 8.73 -13.61 -1.29
N PRO A 50 9.35 -12.44 -1.13
CA PRO A 50 9.16 -11.34 -2.09
C PRO A 50 9.47 -11.72 -3.54
N GLY A 51 10.41 -12.64 -3.76
CA GLY A 51 10.77 -13.12 -5.10
C GLY A 51 9.72 -13.99 -5.79
N ASP A 52 8.73 -14.48 -5.05
CA ASP A 52 7.62 -15.27 -5.60
C ASP A 52 6.56 -14.38 -6.26
N ILE A 53 6.53 -13.09 -5.91
CA ILE A 53 5.57 -12.12 -6.42
C ILE A 53 6.23 -11.36 -7.58
N LYS A 54 5.77 -11.62 -8.80
CA LYS A 54 6.30 -11.04 -10.05
C LYS A 54 5.28 -10.17 -10.76
N SER A 55 4.00 -10.42 -10.54
CA SER A 55 2.90 -9.72 -11.18
C SER A 55 1.65 -9.72 -10.29
N VAL A 56 0.63 -8.97 -10.68
CA VAL A 56 -0.65 -8.97 -9.97
C VAL A 56 -1.38 -10.33 -10.03
N ASP A 57 -0.98 -11.23 -10.90
CA ASP A 57 -1.51 -12.61 -10.91
C ASP A 57 -1.10 -13.38 -9.65
N ASP A 58 0.00 -13.00 -9.02
CA ASP A 58 0.53 -13.62 -7.81
C ASP A 58 -0.09 -13.07 -6.52
N LEU A 59 -1.02 -12.11 -6.60
CA LEU A 59 -1.69 -11.51 -5.43
C LEU A 59 -2.31 -12.55 -4.49
N HIS A 60 -2.80 -13.66 -5.02
CA HIS A 60 -3.41 -14.75 -4.25
C HIS A 60 -2.44 -15.45 -3.30
N LEU A 61 -1.12 -15.31 -3.53
CA LEU A 61 -0.09 -15.86 -2.67
C LEU A 61 0.10 -15.02 -1.39
N LEU A 62 -0.23 -13.73 -1.44
CA LEU A 62 -0.02 -12.83 -0.30
C LEU A 62 -1.02 -13.11 0.85
N PRO A 63 -0.61 -12.89 2.11
CA PRO A 63 -1.53 -12.95 3.24
C PRO A 63 -2.50 -11.76 3.21
N PHE A 64 -3.73 -11.99 3.67
CA PHE A 64 -4.68 -10.93 3.93
C PHE A 64 -4.40 -10.25 5.27
N LEU A 65 -4.70 -8.96 5.34
CA LEU A 65 -4.83 -8.22 6.59
C LEU A 65 -6.30 -7.93 6.86
N THR A 66 -6.67 -8.09 8.12
CA THR A 66 -8.00 -7.74 8.61
C THR A 66 -7.95 -6.41 9.38
N LYS A 67 -9.10 -5.89 9.73
CA LYS A 67 -9.18 -4.69 10.58
C LYS A 67 -8.62 -4.93 11.98
N ASP A 68 -8.65 -6.16 12.47
CA ASP A 68 -8.07 -6.51 13.76
C ASP A 68 -6.56 -6.52 13.70
N ASP A 69 -5.95 -7.01 12.61
CA ASP A 69 -4.51 -6.89 12.38
C ASP A 69 -4.04 -5.43 12.43
N LEU A 70 -4.81 -4.51 11.80
CA LEU A 70 -4.50 -3.08 11.84
C LEU A 70 -4.58 -2.50 13.25
N ARG A 71 -5.50 -2.99 14.07
CA ARG A 71 -5.65 -2.57 15.47
C ARG A 71 -4.55 -3.13 16.37
N ASP A 72 -4.19 -4.39 16.16
CA ASP A 72 -3.17 -5.09 16.95
C ASP A 72 -1.77 -4.56 16.64
N ALA A 73 -1.53 -4.11 15.42
CA ALA A 73 -0.30 -3.46 15.01
C ALA A 73 -0.19 -1.97 15.42
N TYR A 74 -1.17 -1.43 16.13
CA TYR A 74 -1.16 -0.04 16.60
C TYR A 74 0.03 0.26 17.53
N PRO A 75 0.69 1.45 17.42
CA PRO A 75 0.49 2.45 16.37
C PRO A 75 1.45 2.29 15.17
N TYR A 76 2.61 1.68 15.33
CA TYR A 76 3.72 1.70 14.36
C TYR A 76 3.99 0.34 13.69
N GLY A 77 3.27 -0.71 14.07
CA GLY A 77 3.57 -2.08 13.65
C GLY A 77 3.45 -2.33 12.14
N LEU A 78 2.73 -1.47 11.40
CA LEU A 78 2.61 -1.54 9.95
C LEU A 78 3.31 -0.37 9.22
N LEU A 79 4.11 0.42 9.93
CA LEU A 79 4.86 1.53 9.33
C LEU A 79 6.01 0.99 8.47
N ALA A 80 5.96 1.24 7.17
CA ALA A 80 6.94 0.76 6.19
C ALA A 80 7.95 1.83 5.76
N ALA A 81 7.95 3.00 6.39
CA ALA A 81 8.86 4.11 6.14
C ALA A 81 9.39 4.66 7.48
N PRO A 82 10.56 5.32 7.50
CA PRO A 82 11.03 6.01 8.70
C PRO A 82 10.00 7.07 9.16
N LEU A 83 9.71 7.12 10.45
CA LEU A 83 8.72 8.07 10.98
C LEU A 83 9.06 9.54 10.65
N ARG A 84 10.36 9.87 10.57
CA ARG A 84 10.83 11.20 10.18
C ARG A 84 10.43 11.62 8.76
N ASP A 85 10.13 10.66 7.89
CA ASP A 85 9.73 10.91 6.50
C ASP A 85 8.20 11.01 6.35
N CYS A 86 7.45 10.80 7.44
CA CYS A 86 6.01 10.90 7.47
C CYS A 86 5.59 12.35 7.74
N VAL A 87 4.78 12.90 6.85
CA VAL A 87 4.28 14.29 6.92
C VAL A 87 2.85 14.39 7.46
N ARG A 88 2.14 13.26 7.49
CA ARG A 88 0.76 13.21 8.00
C ARG A 88 0.49 11.92 8.76
N ILE A 89 -0.29 12.03 9.83
CA ILE A 89 -0.82 10.91 10.58
C ILE A 89 -2.34 11.06 10.63
N GLN A 90 -3.06 10.00 10.28
CA GLN A 90 -4.51 9.95 10.39
C GLN A 90 -4.94 8.78 11.25
N SER A 91 -6.01 8.94 12.00
CA SER A 91 -6.61 7.86 12.78
C SER A 91 -8.11 7.83 12.64
N THR A 92 -8.69 6.63 12.77
CA THR A 92 -10.13 6.47 12.88
C THR A 92 -10.61 6.99 14.23
N SER A 93 -11.93 7.31 14.37
CA SER A 93 -12.54 7.80 15.60
C SER A 93 -12.42 6.84 16.79
N GLY A 94 -12.26 5.53 16.53
CA GLY A 94 -12.13 4.51 17.56
C GLY A 94 -13.42 4.22 18.35
N THR A 95 -14.60 4.49 17.76
CA THR A 95 -15.91 4.28 18.40
C THR A 95 -16.17 2.82 18.81
N THR A 96 -15.53 1.85 18.18
CA THR A 96 -15.70 0.41 18.42
C THR A 96 -14.45 -0.28 18.98
N GLY A 97 -13.54 0.45 19.62
CA GLY A 97 -12.31 -0.10 20.22
C GLY A 97 -11.04 0.65 19.86
N ARG A 98 -9.92 -0.05 19.70
CA ARG A 98 -8.64 0.55 19.34
C ARG A 98 -8.71 1.27 17.99
N ARG A 99 -8.08 2.43 17.93
CA ARG A 99 -7.98 3.21 16.69
C ARG A 99 -7.09 2.50 15.67
N VAL A 100 -7.39 2.70 14.41
CA VAL A 100 -6.47 2.39 13.30
C VAL A 100 -5.73 3.68 12.95
N VAL A 101 -4.43 3.61 12.78
CA VAL A 101 -3.57 4.74 12.43
C VAL A 101 -2.92 4.48 11.09
N ALA A 102 -2.90 5.49 10.24
CA ALA A 102 -2.20 5.49 8.96
C ALA A 102 -1.19 6.64 8.92
N PHE A 103 -0.02 6.36 8.40
CA PHE A 103 1.08 7.30 8.22
C PHE A 103 1.30 7.53 6.74
N TYR A 104 1.55 8.78 6.35
CA TYR A 104 1.73 9.17 4.96
C TYR A 104 3.05 9.93 4.80
N THR A 105 3.86 9.50 3.84
CA THR A 105 5.00 10.28 3.37
C THR A 105 4.52 11.40 2.44
N GLN A 106 5.39 12.33 2.07
CA GLN A 106 5.05 13.36 1.07
C GLN A 106 4.63 12.71 -0.25
N HIS A 107 5.34 11.67 -0.69
CA HIS A 107 4.98 10.94 -1.90
C HIS A 107 3.57 10.35 -1.86
N ASP A 108 3.14 9.80 -0.71
CA ASP A 108 1.77 9.28 -0.56
C ASP A 108 0.73 10.39 -0.68
N ILE A 109 1.02 11.58 -0.13
CA ILE A 109 0.13 12.74 -0.21
C ILE A 109 0.03 13.24 -1.66
N ASP A 110 1.16 13.39 -2.36
CA ASP A 110 1.20 13.83 -3.75
C ASP A 110 0.40 12.87 -4.66
N LEU A 111 0.55 11.56 -4.44
CA LEU A 111 -0.20 10.54 -5.17
C LEU A 111 -1.70 10.61 -4.86
N TRP A 112 -2.06 10.85 -3.61
CA TRP A 112 -3.47 10.99 -3.20
C TRP A 112 -4.09 12.24 -3.83
N GLU A 113 -3.38 13.37 -3.81
CA GLU A 113 -3.83 14.62 -4.45
C GLU A 113 -4.04 14.43 -5.95
N ASP A 114 -3.12 13.75 -6.64
CA ASP A 114 -3.27 13.41 -8.05
C ASP A 114 -4.50 12.53 -8.32
N CYS A 115 -4.74 11.53 -7.50
CA CYS A 115 -5.93 10.69 -7.61
C CYS A 115 -7.22 11.49 -7.39
N CYS A 116 -7.24 12.40 -6.41
CA CYS A 116 -8.40 13.26 -6.16
C CYS A 116 -8.64 14.27 -7.30
N ALA A 117 -7.58 14.78 -7.90
CA ALA A 117 -7.69 15.71 -9.04
C ALA A 117 -8.25 15.05 -10.31
N ARG A 118 -8.11 13.73 -10.42
CA ARG A 118 -8.64 12.94 -11.56
C ARG A 118 -10.04 12.39 -11.33
N ALA A 119 -10.57 12.43 -10.10
CA ALA A 119 -11.89 11.94 -9.75
C ALA A 119 -12.97 13.01 -10.03
#